data_fcf98b31959f0c23c1fce72ef15740b0
#
_entry.id   fcf98b31959f0c23c1fce72ef15740b0
#
_cell.length_a   1.000
_cell.length_b   1.000
_cell.length_c   1.000
_cell.angle_alpha   90.00
_cell.angle_beta   90.00
_cell.angle_gamma   90.00
#
_symmetry.space_group_name_H-M   'P 1'
#
loop_
_entity.id
_entity.type
_entity.pdbx_description
1 polymer ?
#
loop_
_entity_poly.entity_id
_entity_poly.type
_entity_poly.pdbx_seq_one_letter_code
_entity_poly.pdbx_strand_id
1 'polypeptide(L)'
;NDLEHVRDGTDEYVDKRGKISNHELTEPINLIGLIESKRGTIRANHYHPQQEQKCLFTKGQIIEVFQDIINPNSPKMTQVVNEGQLSIIKPNVAHTMVFTKDTTFLNLVRGERDHDNYGITHTIKHEFVDEKEKKLLLECYKFECRCCGN
;
A
#
# COMPACT_ATOMS: atom_id res chain seq x y z
N ASN A 1 -0.39 14.61 3.62
CA ASN A 1 0.16 14.47 2.30
C ASN A 1 -0.88 13.97 1.31
N ASP A 2 -0.98 14.62 0.17
CA ASP A 2 -2.03 14.32 -0.81
C ASP A 2 -1.70 13.16 -1.75
N LEU A 3 -0.48 12.66 -1.75
CA LEU A 3 -0.03 11.61 -2.68
C LEU A 3 -0.49 10.22 -2.25
N GLU A 4 -0.46 9.94 -0.97
CA GLU A 4 -0.98 8.73 -0.39
C GLU A 4 -1.98 9.08 0.69
N HIS A 5 -2.99 8.24 0.84
CA HIS A 5 -4.01 8.43 1.83
C HIS A 5 -4.19 7.16 2.63
N VAL A 6 -3.79 7.18 3.90
CA VAL A 6 -3.97 6.05 4.82
C VAL A 6 -5.09 6.39 5.78
N ARG A 7 -6.10 5.52 5.86
CA ARG A 7 -7.29 5.75 6.65
C ARG A 7 -7.56 4.61 7.62
N ASP A 8 -7.94 4.96 8.82
CA ASP A 8 -8.53 4.00 9.76
C ASP A 8 -9.97 3.68 9.38
N GLY A 9 -10.48 2.57 9.88
CA GLY A 9 -11.88 2.25 9.74
C GLY A 9 -12.75 3.25 10.49
N THR A 10 -13.98 3.42 10.03
CA THR A 10 -14.97 4.31 10.62
C THR A 10 -16.15 3.53 11.16
N ASP A 11 -17.01 4.22 11.93
CA ASP A 11 -18.24 3.62 12.50
C ASP A 11 -17.96 2.32 13.24
N GLU A 12 -16.91 2.35 14.07
CA GLU A 12 -16.46 1.18 14.79
C GLU A 12 -17.50 0.77 15.83
N TYR A 13 -17.87 -0.51 15.80
CA TYR A 13 -18.76 -1.11 16.78
C TYR A 13 -18.04 -2.26 17.47
N VAL A 14 -17.97 -2.20 18.79
CA VAL A 14 -17.29 -3.23 19.61
C VAL A 14 -18.26 -3.85 20.57
N ASP A 15 -18.30 -5.18 20.60
CA ASP A 15 -19.05 -5.94 21.61
C ASP A 15 -18.25 -7.18 22.01
N LYS A 16 -18.84 -8.06 22.81
CA LYS A 16 -18.14 -9.26 23.27
C LYS A 16 -17.76 -10.25 22.17
N ARG A 17 -18.36 -10.11 20.98
CA ARG A 17 -18.02 -10.97 19.84
C ARG A 17 -16.82 -10.45 19.07
N GLY A 18 -16.43 -9.17 19.21
CA GLY A 18 -15.36 -8.55 18.50
C GLY A 18 -15.73 -7.16 18.00
N LYS A 19 -15.22 -6.81 16.81
CA LYS A 19 -15.28 -5.45 16.30
C LYS A 19 -15.72 -5.43 14.83
N ILE A 20 -16.51 -4.43 14.48
CA ILE A 20 -16.86 -4.09 13.11
C ILE A 20 -16.24 -2.73 12.80
N SER A 21 -15.55 -2.63 11.68
CA SER A 21 -15.04 -1.37 11.16
C SER A 21 -15.45 -1.25 9.69
N ASN A 22 -15.77 -0.04 9.26
CA ASN A 22 -16.20 0.21 7.90
C ASN A 22 -15.17 1.07 7.17
N HIS A 23 -15.01 0.81 5.88
CA HIS A 23 -14.14 1.58 5.01
C HIS A 23 -14.94 2.06 3.80
N GLU A 24 -15.06 3.38 3.69
CA GLU A 24 -15.74 3.98 2.54
C GLU A 24 -14.83 4.00 1.32
N LEU A 25 -15.39 3.59 0.19
CA LEU A 25 -14.72 3.68 -1.10
C LEU A 25 -15.38 4.78 -1.92
N THR A 26 -14.57 5.52 -2.67
CA THR A 26 -15.07 6.62 -3.50
C THR A 26 -15.66 6.15 -4.82
N GLU A 27 -15.40 4.92 -5.19
CA GLU A 27 -15.87 4.36 -6.46
C GLU A 27 -16.17 2.87 -6.30
N PRO A 28 -17.09 2.33 -7.11
CA PRO A 28 -17.40 0.90 -7.06
C PRO A 28 -16.20 0.03 -7.41
N ILE A 29 -16.15 -1.16 -6.85
CA ILE A 29 -15.16 -2.18 -7.19
C ILE A 29 -15.87 -3.41 -7.72
N ASN A 30 -15.21 -4.14 -8.59
CA ASN A 30 -15.75 -5.38 -9.16
C ASN A 30 -14.75 -6.54 -9.13
N LEU A 31 -13.60 -6.33 -8.52
CA LEU A 31 -12.58 -7.37 -8.38
C LEU A 31 -11.85 -7.16 -7.05
N ILE A 32 -11.63 -8.25 -6.33
CA ILE A 32 -10.85 -8.24 -5.10
C ILE A 32 -9.69 -9.22 -5.28
N GLY A 33 -8.45 -8.73 -5.14
CA GLY A 33 -7.28 -9.59 -5.06
C GLY A 33 -6.93 -9.84 -3.61
N LEU A 34 -6.71 -11.10 -3.26
CA LEU A 34 -6.21 -11.49 -1.95
C LEU A 34 -4.72 -11.74 -2.08
N ILE A 35 -3.91 -10.95 -1.41
CA ILE A 35 -2.46 -10.97 -1.58
C ILE A 35 -1.79 -11.25 -0.25
N GLU A 36 -0.86 -12.20 -0.26
CA GLU A 36 -0.01 -12.51 0.87
C GLU A 36 1.43 -12.19 0.52
N SER A 37 2.19 -11.64 1.47
CA SER A 37 3.60 -11.35 1.30
C SER A 37 4.37 -11.63 2.56
N LYS A 38 5.52 -12.23 2.40
CA LYS A 38 6.39 -12.54 3.52
C LYS A 38 7.20 -11.33 3.95
N ARG A 39 7.49 -11.26 5.23
CA ARG A 39 8.38 -10.26 5.80
C ARG A 39 9.68 -10.20 5.00
N GLY A 40 10.16 -8.98 4.75
CA GLY A 40 11.42 -8.73 4.06
C GLY A 40 11.33 -8.72 2.55
N THR A 41 10.15 -8.90 1.99
CA THR A 41 9.94 -8.82 0.54
C THR A 41 9.45 -7.44 0.15
N ILE A 42 9.49 -7.16 -1.15
CA ILE A 42 8.91 -5.97 -1.74
C ILE A 42 7.95 -6.35 -2.88
N ARG A 43 6.91 -5.52 -3.02
CA ARG A 43 6.00 -5.58 -4.15
C ARG A 43 5.79 -4.18 -4.70
N ALA A 44 5.14 -4.11 -5.83
CA ALA A 44 4.87 -2.90 -6.58
C ALA A 44 6.11 -2.40 -7.31
N ASN A 45 6.76 -1.32 -6.91
CA ASN A 45 7.79 -0.66 -7.72
C ASN A 45 7.22 -0.27 -9.09
N HIS A 46 6.05 0.36 -9.07
CA HIS A 46 5.33 0.75 -10.27
C HIS A 46 4.39 1.92 -9.99
N TYR A 47 3.70 2.36 -11.02
CA TYR A 47 2.61 3.30 -10.90
C TYR A 47 1.47 2.91 -11.84
N HIS A 48 0.30 3.44 -11.57
CA HIS A 48 -0.89 3.24 -12.40
C HIS A 48 -1.28 4.58 -13.02
N PRO A 49 -1.25 4.69 -14.37
CA PRO A 49 -1.55 5.97 -15.02
C PRO A 49 -3.00 6.43 -14.88
N GLN A 50 -3.92 5.48 -14.77
CA GLN A 50 -5.34 5.78 -14.84
C GLN A 50 -6.14 5.35 -13.63
N GLN A 51 -5.64 4.44 -12.84
CA GLN A 51 -6.38 3.86 -11.72
C GLN A 51 -5.83 4.27 -10.38
N GLU A 52 -6.73 4.46 -9.46
CA GLU A 52 -6.43 4.59 -8.04
C GLU A 52 -6.23 3.18 -7.47
N GLN A 53 -5.18 2.98 -6.68
CA GLN A 53 -4.95 1.72 -6.00
C GLN A 53 -5.51 1.79 -4.59
N LYS A 54 -6.33 0.82 -4.23
CA LYS A 54 -6.94 0.72 -2.91
C LYS A 54 -6.59 -0.64 -2.30
N CYS A 55 -5.90 -0.60 -1.17
CA CYS A 55 -5.46 -1.81 -0.47
C CYS A 55 -5.90 -1.76 1.00
N LEU A 56 -6.67 -2.76 1.41
CA LEU A 56 -7.09 -2.92 2.79
C LEU A 56 -6.21 -3.98 3.46
N PHE A 57 -5.48 -3.58 4.49
CA PHE A 57 -4.54 -4.46 5.18
C PHE A 57 -5.25 -5.19 6.31
N THR A 58 -5.42 -6.49 6.14
CA THR A 58 -6.14 -7.33 7.11
C THR A 58 -5.21 -7.96 8.14
N LYS A 59 -3.90 -8.01 7.85
CA LYS A 59 -2.89 -8.55 8.74
C LYS A 59 -1.54 -7.95 8.38
N GLY A 60 -0.70 -7.70 9.36
CA GLY A 60 0.70 -7.33 9.14
C GLY A 60 0.95 -5.84 9.09
N GLN A 61 2.01 -5.48 8.37
CA GLN A 61 2.46 -4.08 8.30
C GLN A 61 3.41 -3.89 7.15
N ILE A 62 3.34 -2.74 6.52
CA ILE A 62 4.27 -2.35 5.45
C ILE A 62 4.81 -0.95 5.71
N ILE A 63 5.94 -0.66 5.07
CA ILE A 63 6.38 0.70 4.78
C ILE A 63 6.05 0.94 3.31
N GLU A 64 5.24 1.93 3.03
CA GLU A 64 4.96 2.33 1.67
C GLU A 64 5.87 3.49 1.30
N VAL A 65 6.62 3.33 0.22
CA VAL A 65 7.47 4.37 -0.34
C VAL A 65 6.79 4.89 -1.59
N PHE A 66 6.63 6.19 -1.72
CA PHE A 66 5.87 6.75 -2.83
C PHE A 66 6.43 8.07 -3.30
N GLN A 67 6.18 8.39 -4.57
CA GLN A 67 6.69 9.59 -5.22
C GLN A 67 5.78 9.98 -6.39
N ASP A 68 5.46 11.26 -6.48
CA ASP A 68 4.73 11.80 -7.63
C ASP A 68 5.67 11.78 -8.84
N ILE A 69 5.28 11.09 -9.92
CA ILE A 69 6.11 11.02 -11.12
C ILE A 69 5.90 12.18 -12.09
N ILE A 70 4.82 12.95 -11.91
CA ILE A 70 4.53 14.09 -12.78
C ILE A 70 5.45 15.27 -12.46
N ASN A 71 5.75 15.46 -11.19
CA ASN A 71 6.66 16.51 -10.74
C ASN A 71 8.06 15.91 -10.53
N PRO A 72 9.03 16.21 -11.42
CA PRO A 72 10.36 15.60 -11.32
C PRO A 72 11.14 15.99 -10.08
N ASN A 73 10.75 17.03 -9.39
CA ASN A 73 11.39 17.48 -8.15
C ASN A 73 10.71 16.95 -6.89
N SER A 74 9.71 16.09 -7.05
CA SER A 74 8.97 15.52 -5.94
C SER A 74 9.88 14.60 -5.11
N PRO A 75 9.90 14.75 -3.79
CA PRO A 75 10.70 13.84 -2.97
C PRO A 75 10.05 12.47 -2.84
N LYS A 76 10.86 11.47 -2.55
CA LYS A 76 10.34 10.18 -2.08
C LYS A 76 9.84 10.37 -0.66
N MET A 77 8.69 9.79 -0.38
CA MET A 77 8.07 9.82 0.94
C MET A 77 7.78 8.42 1.44
N THR A 78 7.68 8.27 2.73
CA THR A 78 7.38 6.98 3.35
C THR A 78 6.18 7.10 4.27
N GLN A 79 5.42 6.02 4.36
CA GLN A 79 4.26 5.94 5.23
C GLN A 79 4.16 4.51 5.75
N VAL A 80 3.99 4.35 7.05
CA VAL A 80 3.69 3.03 7.63
C VAL A 80 2.19 2.78 7.49
N VAL A 81 1.85 1.58 7.02
CA VAL A 81 0.45 1.14 6.93
C VAL A 81 0.30 -0.09 7.81
N ASN A 82 -0.64 -0.02 8.73
CA ASN A 82 -0.87 -1.03 9.74
C ASN A 82 -2.13 -1.86 9.45
N GLU A 83 -2.22 -2.98 10.14
CA GLU A 83 -3.41 -3.82 10.12
C GLU A 83 -4.66 -2.99 10.40
N GLY A 84 -5.70 -3.22 9.62
CA GLY A 84 -6.96 -2.50 9.73
C GLY A 84 -7.03 -1.19 8.96
N GLN A 85 -5.96 -0.77 8.33
CA GLN A 85 -5.93 0.48 7.58
C GLN A 85 -6.12 0.27 6.08
N LEU A 86 -6.73 1.24 5.43
CA LEU A 86 -6.90 1.31 3.99
C LEU A 86 -5.90 2.31 3.42
N SER A 87 -5.11 1.87 2.45
CA SER A 87 -4.20 2.73 1.71
C SER A 87 -4.79 3.03 0.33
N ILE A 88 -4.85 4.31 -0.02
CA ILE A 88 -5.32 4.77 -1.32
C ILE A 88 -4.20 5.54 -2.00
N ILE A 89 -3.76 5.06 -3.16
CA ILE A 89 -2.71 5.70 -3.95
C ILE A 89 -3.32 6.20 -5.26
N LYS A 90 -3.17 7.48 -5.50
CA LYS A 90 -3.70 8.15 -6.69
C LYS A 90 -2.97 7.73 -7.96
N PRO A 91 -3.58 7.91 -9.14
CA PRO A 91 -2.87 7.70 -10.40
C PRO A 91 -1.58 8.51 -10.48
N ASN A 92 -0.61 7.99 -11.18
CA ASN A 92 0.70 8.63 -11.41
C ASN A 92 1.54 8.86 -10.14
N VAL A 93 1.25 8.11 -9.09
CA VAL A 93 2.10 8.06 -7.90
C VAL A 93 2.83 6.72 -7.91
N ALA A 94 4.14 6.76 -8.11
CA ALA A 94 4.98 5.57 -8.02
C ALA A 94 4.99 5.09 -6.57
N HIS A 95 4.89 3.80 -6.37
CA HIS A 95 4.83 3.24 -5.02
C HIS A 95 5.51 1.88 -4.94
N THR A 96 6.00 1.59 -3.76
CA THR A 96 6.63 0.32 -3.41
C THR A 96 6.18 -0.07 -2.02
N MET A 97 5.83 -1.33 -1.85
CA MET A 97 5.48 -1.89 -0.55
C MET A 97 6.65 -2.69 -0.02
N VAL A 98 7.18 -2.28 1.11
CA VAL A 98 8.23 -3.02 1.83
C VAL A 98 7.58 -3.69 3.03
N PHE A 99 7.60 -5.02 3.05
CA PHE A 99 6.86 -5.79 4.06
C PHE A 99 7.70 -5.98 5.30
N THR A 100 7.31 -5.33 6.39
CA THR A 100 8.02 -5.41 7.68
C THR A 100 7.56 -6.60 8.52
N LYS A 101 6.43 -7.18 8.17
CA LYS A 101 5.85 -8.38 8.78
C LYS A 101 5.23 -9.23 7.69
N ASP A 102 4.95 -10.50 7.99
CA ASP A 102 4.09 -11.31 7.14
C ASP A 102 2.74 -10.61 7.04
N THR A 103 2.33 -10.31 5.84
CA THR A 103 1.22 -9.39 5.57
C THR A 103 0.21 -10.01 4.62
N THR A 104 -1.05 -9.79 4.91
CA THR A 104 -2.17 -10.12 4.03
C THR A 104 -2.97 -8.86 3.77
N PHE A 105 -3.27 -8.60 2.51
CA PHE A 105 -4.08 -7.45 2.17
C PHE A 105 -4.99 -7.74 0.97
N LEU A 106 -6.04 -6.95 0.88
CA LEU A 106 -7.01 -6.99 -0.21
C LEU A 106 -6.73 -5.85 -1.17
N ASN A 107 -6.56 -6.17 -2.43
CA ASN A 107 -6.47 -5.17 -3.50
C ASN A 107 -7.88 -4.99 -4.06
N LEU A 108 -8.43 -3.80 -3.92
CA LEU A 108 -9.81 -3.47 -4.26
C LEU A 108 -9.84 -2.74 -5.60
N VAL A 109 -10.30 -3.41 -6.63
CA VAL A 109 -10.11 -2.96 -8.01
C VAL A 109 -11.41 -2.55 -8.65
N ARG A 110 -11.38 -1.40 -9.32
CA ARG A 110 -12.47 -0.91 -10.15
C ARG A 110 -12.22 -1.21 -11.61
N GLY A 111 -13.29 -1.54 -12.32
CA GLY A 111 -13.29 -1.60 -13.77
C GLY A 111 -12.86 -2.92 -14.35
N GLU A 112 -12.94 -2.98 -15.66
CA GLU A 112 -12.53 -4.14 -16.41
C GLU A 112 -11.02 -4.13 -16.61
N ARG A 113 -10.44 -5.31 -16.56
CA ARG A 113 -9.02 -5.48 -16.86
C ARG A 113 -8.90 -6.16 -18.21
N ASP A 114 -8.20 -5.49 -19.11
CA ASP A 114 -7.78 -6.10 -20.37
C ASP A 114 -6.47 -6.86 -20.08
N HIS A 115 -6.57 -8.17 -20.00
CA HIS A 115 -5.41 -8.99 -19.66
C HIS A 115 -4.27 -8.86 -20.67
N ASP A 116 -4.58 -8.60 -21.93
CA ASP A 116 -3.57 -8.45 -22.98
C ASP A 116 -2.78 -7.15 -22.83
N ASN A 117 -3.40 -6.12 -22.26
CA ASN A 117 -2.81 -4.80 -22.12
C ASN A 117 -2.61 -4.39 -20.64
N TYR A 118 -2.85 -5.28 -19.71
CA TYR A 118 -2.86 -4.96 -18.29
C TYR A 118 -1.56 -4.28 -17.85
N GLY A 119 -0.42 -4.83 -18.18
CA GLY A 119 0.87 -4.28 -17.80
C GLY A 119 1.24 -2.99 -18.53
N ILE A 120 0.62 -2.72 -19.67
CA ILE A 120 0.92 -1.54 -20.49
C ILE A 120 0.02 -0.38 -20.12
N THR A 121 -1.29 -0.63 -20.00
CA THR A 121 -2.27 0.43 -19.82
C THR A 121 -2.57 0.75 -18.35
N HIS A 122 -2.45 -0.24 -17.47
CA HIS A 122 -2.87 -0.09 -16.08
C HIS A 122 -1.73 -0.06 -15.07
N THR A 123 -0.58 -0.62 -15.42
CA THR A 123 0.58 -0.71 -14.52
C THR A 123 1.86 -0.46 -15.30
N ILE A 124 2.65 0.50 -14.85
CA ILE A 124 3.94 0.80 -15.48
C ILE A 124 5.04 0.58 -14.45
N LYS A 125 5.97 -0.30 -14.78
CA LYS A 125 7.09 -0.62 -13.91
C LYS A 125 7.96 0.62 -13.69
N HIS A 126 8.32 0.85 -12.44
CA HIS A 126 9.15 1.98 -12.05
C HIS A 126 9.92 1.60 -10.78
N GLU A 127 11.06 0.96 -10.96
CA GLU A 127 11.88 0.48 -9.86
C GLU A 127 12.66 1.63 -9.24
N PHE A 128 12.10 2.26 -8.24
CA PHE A 128 12.75 3.36 -7.55
C PHE A 128 13.17 3.00 -6.11
N VAL A 129 12.87 1.80 -5.67
CA VAL A 129 13.39 1.23 -4.42
C VAL A 129 14.15 -0.04 -4.76
N ASP A 130 15.47 -0.02 -4.56
CA ASP A 130 16.33 -1.17 -4.81
C ASP A 130 16.53 -2.02 -3.54
N GLU A 131 17.28 -3.10 -3.66
CA GLU A 131 17.56 -4.00 -2.54
C GLU A 131 18.31 -3.30 -1.41
N LYS A 132 19.20 -2.38 -1.72
CA LYS A 132 19.94 -1.63 -0.72
C LYS A 132 19.03 -0.71 0.08
N GLU A 133 18.15 0.00 -0.59
CA GLU A 133 17.18 0.89 0.06
C GLU A 133 16.17 0.08 0.89
N LYS A 134 15.72 -1.05 0.36
CA LYS A 134 14.86 -1.97 1.10
C LYS A 134 15.51 -2.40 2.41
N LYS A 135 16.75 -2.79 2.35
CA LYS A 135 17.51 -3.23 3.52
C LYS A 135 17.63 -2.12 4.56
N LEU A 136 17.94 -0.92 4.10
CA LEU A 136 18.03 0.24 5.00
C LEU A 136 16.70 0.55 5.66
N LEU A 137 15.60 0.51 4.92
CA LEU A 137 14.27 0.76 5.47
C LEU A 137 13.90 -0.27 6.52
N LEU A 138 14.17 -1.53 6.27
CA LEU A 138 13.90 -2.60 7.22
C LEU A 138 14.74 -2.47 8.48
N GLU A 139 16.00 -2.09 8.35
CA GLU A 139 16.89 -1.88 9.50
C GLU A 139 16.47 -0.67 10.32
N CYS A 140 16.15 0.44 9.66
CA CYS A 140 15.68 1.64 10.35
C CYS A 140 14.39 1.37 11.11
N TYR A 141 13.47 0.69 10.49
CA TYR A 141 12.21 0.34 11.15
C TYR A 141 12.43 -0.57 12.34
N LYS A 142 13.28 -1.58 12.20
CA LYS A 142 13.62 -2.48 13.28
C LYS A 142 14.26 -1.75 14.45
N PHE A 143 15.16 -0.81 14.16
CA PHE A 143 15.80 -0.01 15.17
C PHE A 143 14.80 0.88 15.90
N GLU A 144 13.95 1.55 15.18
CA GLU A 144 12.90 2.41 15.72
C GLU A 144 11.93 1.62 16.59
N CYS A 145 11.52 0.46 16.13
CA CYS A 145 10.65 -0.46 16.86
C CYS A 145 11.34 -0.94 18.15
N ARG A 146 12.63 -1.20 18.09
CA ARG A 146 13.41 -1.58 19.26
C ARG A 146 13.43 -0.47 20.31
N CYS A 147 13.59 0.75 19.86
CA CYS A 147 13.54 1.92 20.75
C CYS A 147 12.17 2.07 21.38
N CYS A 148 11.12 1.89 20.64
CA CYS A 148 9.75 1.92 21.15
C CYS A 148 9.45 0.77 22.10
N GLY A 149 10.05 -0.39 21.86
CA GLY A 149 9.88 -1.59 22.68
C GLY A 149 10.66 -1.53 23.98
N ASN A 150 11.53 -0.56 24.09
CA ASN A 150 12.31 -0.37 25.31
C ASN A 150 11.60 0.64 26.21
#